data_5d832243b5007d7cb54f3d202294e92c
#
_entry.id   5d832243b5007d7cb54f3d202294e92c
#
_cell.length_a   1.000
_cell.length_b   1.000
_cell.length_c   1.000
_cell.angle_alpha   90.00
_cell.angle_beta   90.00
_cell.angle_gamma   90.00
#
_symmetry.space_group_name_H-M   'P 1'
#
loop_
_entity.id
_entity.type
_entity.pdbx_description
1 polymer ?
#
loop_
_entity_poly.entity_id
_entity_poly.type
_entity_poly.pdbx_seq_one_letter_code
_entity_poly.pdbx_strand_id
1 'polypeptide(L)'
;MKWINSSKWLAAWICILFAVASTGLQPDAAHANTTGVTQATYGTEVNQTLNGLDVAKAELSLSATASTAITNGTDWKDTAGNPIQANSGNILKVGSTYYWYGEHAENWKFEKVNVYTSTDLKNWSFRSSILTKDSAPELNSSKIERPKVIYNKTTGKYVLWAHYENGTDYSLGRVAVATSDTPDGNFAYQGSFRPLNYESRDMTVFTDTDGSGYLITASRKNGGANDTMAIFKLTADYTGVQSFVGWIFENGYREAPAVVKKNNTYYLFTSQASGWYPNQGAYATASSMTGSWSALSPFGDPAAYGSQIHSIATITGSAGTSYIYMGDRWNPLNLSDHKFIWLPLTLNDSNKTATLNWYSSWDLDAATGTVILPSLVNHAQGKTATANSVASGSPASLANDGNAQTSWKAASASWPAWWQVDLGSSKTISEVDISWFMYKGSEAYYKYKIEYSTDGVNYSTIDRTGNTTYGFTCDKVNFQARYLRINLVNAVLFNNPNNWYTPTVHEVRLLGN
;
A
#
# COMPACT_ATOMS: atom_id res chain seq x y z
N MET A 1 -45.72 -3.77 28.64
CA MET A 1 -44.56 -2.90 28.48
C MET A 1 -43.90 -3.23 27.14
N LYS A 2 -44.01 -2.31 26.20
CA LYS A 2 -43.55 -2.50 24.78
C LYS A 2 -42.09 -2.20 24.68
N TRP A 3 -41.28 -3.15 24.22
CA TRP A 3 -39.94 -2.92 23.79
C TRP A 3 -39.98 -2.49 22.31
N ILE A 4 -39.48 -1.31 22.03
CA ILE A 4 -39.36 -0.75 20.68
C ILE A 4 -38.03 -1.23 20.10
N ASN A 5 -38.13 -2.03 19.05
CA ASN A 5 -37.02 -2.42 18.18
C ASN A 5 -36.52 -1.20 17.39
N SER A 6 -35.27 -0.82 17.62
CA SER A 6 -34.53 0.12 16.79
C SER A 6 -33.35 -0.58 16.11
N SER A 7 -33.63 -1.33 15.06
CA SER A 7 -32.62 -1.93 14.20
C SER A 7 -32.99 -1.70 12.72
N LYS A 8 -32.73 -0.48 12.22
CA LYS A 8 -32.74 -0.18 10.78
C LYS A 8 -31.91 1.06 10.51
N TRP A 9 -30.59 0.93 10.55
CA TRP A 9 -29.65 1.84 9.87
C TRP A 9 -28.39 1.04 9.53
N LEU A 10 -28.48 0.23 8.50
CA LEU A 10 -27.32 -0.29 7.78
C LEU A 10 -27.71 -0.49 6.30
N ALA A 11 -26.81 -0.09 5.44
CA ALA A 11 -26.78 -0.33 4.00
C ALA A 11 -27.51 0.69 3.12
N ALA A 12 -26.81 1.74 2.74
CA ALA A 12 -26.94 2.36 1.41
C ALA A 12 -25.64 3.10 1.08
N TRP A 13 -24.63 2.40 0.59
CA TRP A 13 -23.54 2.99 -0.16
C TRP A 13 -23.84 2.80 -1.64
N ILE A 14 -24.63 3.73 -2.15
CA ILE A 14 -24.90 3.88 -3.59
C ILE A 14 -23.79 4.79 -4.13
N CYS A 15 -23.11 4.32 -5.17
CA CYS A 15 -22.27 5.15 -6.02
C CYS A 15 -23.08 6.35 -6.53
N ILE A 16 -22.78 7.54 -6.06
CA ILE A 16 -23.30 8.78 -6.66
C ILE A 16 -22.35 9.15 -7.80
N LEU A 17 -22.79 8.85 -9.01
CA LEU A 17 -22.28 9.44 -10.25
C LEU A 17 -22.72 10.91 -10.29
N PHE A 18 -21.78 11.84 -10.20
CA PHE A 18 -22.01 13.21 -10.61
C PHE A 18 -21.92 13.31 -12.13
N ALA A 19 -23.08 13.33 -12.78
CA ALA A 19 -23.19 13.84 -14.14
C ALA A 19 -23.19 15.37 -14.09
N VAL A 20 -22.09 16.00 -14.48
CA VAL A 20 -22.06 17.44 -14.73
C VAL A 20 -22.54 17.66 -16.15
N ALA A 21 -23.77 18.16 -16.28
CA ALA A 21 -24.28 18.70 -17.54
C ALA A 21 -23.58 20.03 -17.84
N SER A 22 -22.78 20.04 -18.89
CA SER A 22 -22.21 21.27 -19.46
C SER A 22 -23.28 22.05 -20.24
N THR A 23 -23.76 23.14 -19.68
CA THR A 23 -24.41 24.17 -20.47
C THR A 23 -23.38 25.21 -20.89
N GLY A 24 -23.18 25.31 -22.19
CA GLY A 24 -22.25 26.26 -22.78
C GLY A 24 -22.72 27.72 -22.62
N LEU A 25 -21.76 28.55 -22.28
CA LEU A 25 -21.80 29.99 -22.57
C LEU A 25 -20.37 30.41 -22.92
N GLN A 26 -20.21 30.85 -24.16
CA GLN A 26 -19.01 31.58 -24.60
C GLN A 26 -19.05 33.00 -24.03
N PRO A 27 -17.91 33.57 -23.70
CA PRO A 27 -17.79 35.04 -23.69
C PRO A 27 -17.00 35.53 -24.90
N ASP A 28 -17.54 36.59 -25.44
CA ASP A 28 -17.05 37.39 -26.55
C ASP A 28 -15.67 38.02 -26.31
N ALA A 29 -15.00 38.24 -27.45
CA ALA A 29 -13.75 38.98 -27.54
C ALA A 29 -13.93 40.47 -27.28
N ALA A 30 -13.09 41.05 -26.44
CA ALA A 30 -12.84 42.48 -26.40
C ALA A 30 -11.36 42.79 -26.42
N HIS A 31 -10.95 43.54 -27.46
CA HIS A 31 -9.63 44.11 -27.64
C HIS A 31 -9.26 45.13 -26.55
N ALA A 32 -8.02 45.17 -26.14
CA ALA A 32 -7.37 46.41 -25.72
C ALA A 32 -5.84 46.34 -25.91
N ASN A 33 -5.33 47.41 -26.45
CA ASN A 33 -4.02 47.75 -26.97
C ASN A 33 -2.87 47.81 -25.96
N THR A 34 -1.72 47.40 -26.49
CA THR A 34 -0.35 47.99 -26.52
C THR A 34 0.10 49.02 -25.50
N THR A 35 1.28 48.75 -24.90
CA THR A 35 2.54 49.55 -24.82
C THR A 35 3.55 48.66 -24.04
N GLY A 36 4.70 48.24 -24.51
CA GLY A 36 5.83 48.96 -25.00
C GLY A 36 6.89 49.10 -23.90
N VAL A 37 7.87 48.07 -23.75
CA VAL A 37 9.17 48.36 -23.17
C VAL A 37 10.26 47.49 -23.86
N THR A 38 11.17 48.20 -24.38
CA THR A 38 12.42 48.03 -25.06
C THR A 38 13.28 46.77 -24.80
N GLN A 39 13.79 46.23 -25.92
CA GLN A 39 14.97 45.38 -26.08
C GLN A 39 16.25 46.06 -25.56
N ALA A 40 17.10 45.27 -24.94
CA ALA A 40 18.53 45.55 -24.88
C ALA A 40 19.30 44.41 -25.61
N THR A 41 19.83 44.77 -26.75
CA THR A 41 20.75 44.02 -27.57
C THR A 41 22.17 44.09 -26.97
N TYR A 42 22.81 42.94 -26.83
CA TYR A 42 24.29 42.87 -26.90
C TYR A 42 24.66 41.75 -27.85
N GLY A 43 25.16 42.18 -29.02
CA GLY A 43 25.85 41.31 -29.95
C GLY A 43 27.34 41.29 -29.67
N THR A 44 27.96 40.17 -29.89
CA THR A 44 29.30 40.08 -30.50
C THR A 44 29.41 38.68 -31.15
N GLU A 45 29.52 38.70 -32.47
CA GLU A 45 29.92 37.58 -33.29
C GLU A 45 31.37 37.17 -32.98
N VAL A 46 31.60 35.85 -32.83
CA VAL A 46 32.89 35.25 -33.15
C VAL A 46 32.64 34.08 -34.07
N ASN A 47 32.87 34.32 -35.37
CA ASN A 47 33.03 33.29 -36.38
C ASN A 47 34.33 32.55 -36.12
N GLN A 48 34.23 31.23 -35.80
CA GLN A 48 35.30 30.29 -36.09
C GLN A 48 34.70 28.99 -36.64
N THR A 49 34.99 28.85 -37.92
CA THR A 49 34.78 27.62 -38.69
C THR A 49 35.69 26.52 -38.15
N LEU A 50 35.13 25.45 -37.61
CA LEU A 50 35.82 24.17 -37.43
C LEU A 50 35.12 23.11 -38.23
N ASN A 51 35.81 22.68 -39.24
CA ASN A 51 35.45 21.56 -40.13
C ASN A 51 35.50 20.23 -39.34
N GLY A 52 34.48 19.45 -39.51
CA GLY A 52 34.52 17.98 -39.53
C GLY A 52 34.84 17.30 -38.19
N LEU A 53 33.87 17.21 -37.31
CA LEU A 53 33.76 16.09 -36.37
C LEU A 53 32.29 15.70 -36.30
N ASP A 54 31.99 14.50 -36.75
CA ASP A 54 30.73 13.81 -36.48
C ASP A 54 30.56 13.72 -34.98
N VAL A 55 29.75 14.62 -34.44
CA VAL A 55 29.27 14.50 -33.07
C VAL A 55 28.17 13.44 -33.13
N ALA A 56 28.56 12.18 -33.01
CA ALA A 56 27.63 11.14 -32.59
C ALA A 56 26.90 11.66 -31.35
N LYS A 57 25.60 11.81 -31.45
CA LYS A 57 24.72 12.01 -30.28
C LYS A 57 24.98 10.87 -29.31
N ALA A 58 25.91 11.07 -28.39
CA ALA A 58 25.95 10.30 -27.17
C ALA A 58 24.72 10.74 -26.38
N GLU A 59 23.61 10.03 -26.52
CA GLU A 59 22.57 10.03 -25.50
C GLU A 59 23.24 9.57 -24.23
N LEU A 60 23.55 10.49 -23.34
CA LEU A 60 23.85 10.19 -21.97
C LEU A 60 22.56 9.56 -21.40
N SER A 61 22.44 8.25 -21.50
CA SER A 61 21.54 7.51 -20.65
C SER A 61 22.04 7.75 -19.22
N LEU A 62 21.36 8.61 -18.49
CA LEU A 62 21.48 8.69 -17.04
C LEU A 62 21.00 7.34 -16.52
N SER A 63 21.90 6.37 -16.41
CA SER A 63 21.65 5.15 -15.66
C SER A 63 21.22 5.57 -14.25
N ALA A 64 20.06 5.16 -13.81
CA ALA A 64 19.63 5.42 -12.45
C ALA A 64 20.70 4.86 -11.49
N THR A 65 21.09 5.64 -10.50
CA THR A 65 22.03 5.17 -9.48
C THR A 65 21.43 3.94 -8.80
N ALA A 66 22.20 2.83 -8.77
CA ALA A 66 21.73 1.60 -8.15
C ALA A 66 21.29 1.82 -6.71
N SER A 67 20.09 1.36 -6.36
CA SER A 67 19.58 1.45 -5.01
C SER A 67 20.32 0.50 -4.09
N THR A 68 20.74 0.99 -2.94
CA THR A 68 21.38 0.18 -1.89
C THR A 68 20.40 -0.27 -0.80
N ALA A 69 19.17 0.27 -0.81
CA ALA A 69 18.15 0.00 0.20
C ALA A 69 16.75 0.02 -0.42
N ILE A 70 15.80 -0.64 0.26
CA ILE A 70 14.36 -0.53 0.01
C ILE A 70 13.87 0.72 0.75
N THR A 71 13.34 1.71 0.02
CA THR A 71 12.86 2.97 0.59
C THR A 71 11.35 3.08 0.40
N ASN A 72 10.61 3.09 1.50
CA ASN A 72 9.16 3.02 1.50
C ASN A 72 8.49 4.36 1.23
N GLY A 73 7.34 4.32 0.52
CA GLY A 73 6.50 5.50 0.29
C GLY A 73 7.10 6.53 -0.68
N THR A 74 8.09 6.16 -1.46
CA THR A 74 8.72 6.99 -2.50
C THR A 74 8.34 6.51 -3.90
N ASP A 75 8.70 7.29 -4.92
CA ASP A 75 8.59 6.88 -6.32
C ASP A 75 9.71 5.89 -6.66
N TRP A 76 9.32 4.65 -6.91
CA TRP A 76 10.27 3.65 -7.34
C TRP A 76 10.47 3.71 -8.84
N LYS A 77 11.73 3.59 -9.26
CA LYS A 77 12.12 3.61 -10.66
C LYS A 77 12.86 2.34 -11.01
N ASP A 78 12.67 1.90 -12.26
CA ASP A 78 13.46 0.82 -12.83
C ASP A 78 14.90 1.27 -13.12
N THR A 79 15.74 0.34 -13.51
CA THR A 79 17.16 0.61 -13.84
C THR A 79 17.34 1.54 -15.04
N ALA A 80 16.30 1.78 -15.84
CA ALA A 80 16.28 2.75 -16.93
C ALA A 80 15.77 4.13 -16.49
N GLY A 81 15.34 4.28 -15.21
CA GLY A 81 14.83 5.53 -14.65
C GLY A 81 13.33 5.76 -14.83
N ASN A 82 12.59 4.79 -15.38
CA ASN A 82 11.15 4.89 -15.54
C ASN A 82 10.41 4.51 -14.25
N PRO A 83 9.23 5.10 -13.96
CA PRO A 83 8.40 4.68 -12.84
C PRO A 83 8.02 3.19 -12.93
N ILE A 84 8.14 2.46 -11.83
CA ILE A 84 7.69 1.07 -11.77
C ILE A 84 6.17 1.05 -11.66
N GLN A 85 5.53 0.30 -12.56
CA GLN A 85 4.09 0.09 -12.61
C GLN A 85 3.81 -1.41 -12.44
N ALA A 86 3.72 -1.86 -11.19
CA ALA A 86 3.55 -3.28 -10.83
C ALA A 86 2.71 -3.43 -9.55
N ASN A 87 1.49 -2.85 -9.55
CA ASN A 87 0.58 -2.85 -8.40
C ASN A 87 0.06 -4.26 -8.11
N SER A 88 -0.22 -4.50 -6.85
CA SER A 88 -1.04 -5.62 -6.34
C SER A 88 -0.59 -7.03 -6.74
N GLY A 89 0.59 -7.16 -7.31
CA GLY A 89 1.09 -8.41 -7.85
C GLY A 89 1.78 -9.33 -6.84
N ASN A 90 2.75 -10.12 -7.33
CA ASN A 90 3.59 -10.95 -6.49
C ASN A 90 5.00 -11.08 -7.06
N ILE A 91 5.90 -11.64 -6.26
CA ILE A 91 7.25 -12.01 -6.69
C ILE A 91 7.34 -13.53 -6.79
N LEU A 92 7.94 -14.00 -7.91
CA LEU A 92 8.31 -15.39 -8.12
C LEU A 92 9.83 -15.48 -8.33
N LYS A 93 10.51 -16.41 -7.65
CA LYS A 93 11.93 -16.68 -7.86
C LYS A 93 12.10 -17.83 -8.83
N VAL A 94 12.86 -17.62 -9.93
CA VAL A 94 13.21 -18.63 -10.91
C VAL A 94 14.73 -18.64 -11.06
N GLY A 95 15.39 -19.70 -10.63
CA GLY A 95 16.84 -19.73 -10.53
C GLY A 95 17.37 -18.67 -9.56
N SER A 96 18.26 -17.81 -10.02
CA SER A 96 18.80 -16.67 -9.26
C SER A 96 18.01 -15.36 -9.47
N THR A 97 16.99 -15.35 -10.33
CA THR A 97 16.27 -14.15 -10.71
C THR A 97 14.91 -14.09 -10.03
N TYR A 98 14.56 -12.93 -9.50
CA TYR A 98 13.24 -12.58 -9.00
C TYR A 98 12.45 -11.90 -10.12
N TYR A 99 11.21 -12.33 -10.31
CA TYR A 99 10.25 -11.78 -11.26
C TYR A 99 9.13 -11.14 -10.46
N TRP A 100 9.01 -9.82 -10.55
CA TRP A 100 7.94 -9.07 -9.91
C TRP A 100 6.88 -8.74 -10.94
N TYR A 101 5.70 -9.31 -10.75
CA TYR A 101 4.52 -9.09 -11.57
C TYR A 101 3.63 -8.05 -10.90
N GLY A 102 2.91 -7.27 -11.70
CA GLY A 102 1.89 -6.37 -11.20
C GLY A 102 1.13 -5.67 -12.31
N GLU A 103 -0.02 -5.17 -11.95
CA GLU A 103 -0.89 -4.47 -12.88
C GLU A 103 -0.46 -3.02 -13.11
N HIS A 104 -0.83 -2.51 -14.28
CA HIS A 104 -0.87 -1.11 -14.63
C HIS A 104 -2.28 -0.78 -15.14
N ALA A 105 -2.92 0.19 -14.51
CA ALA A 105 -4.23 0.70 -14.90
C ALA A 105 -4.14 2.20 -15.22
N GLU A 106 -4.87 2.65 -16.23
CA GLU A 106 -5.05 4.06 -16.55
C GLU A 106 -6.54 4.40 -16.56
N ASN A 107 -6.90 5.52 -15.96
CA ASN A 107 -8.29 5.95 -15.86
C ASN A 107 -9.23 4.84 -15.34
N TRP A 108 -8.78 4.10 -14.31
CA TRP A 108 -9.52 3.00 -13.67
C TRP A 108 -9.75 1.77 -14.58
N LYS A 109 -9.04 1.67 -15.69
CA LYS A 109 -9.12 0.57 -16.63
C LYS A 109 -7.79 -0.14 -16.76
N PHE A 110 -7.87 -1.44 -16.96
CA PHE A 110 -6.71 -2.29 -17.20
C PHE A 110 -5.98 -1.88 -18.49
N GLU A 111 -4.68 -1.71 -18.39
CA GLU A 111 -3.79 -1.53 -19.55
C GLU A 111 -2.94 -2.77 -19.76
N LYS A 112 -2.27 -3.25 -18.71
CA LYS A 112 -1.33 -4.38 -18.82
C LYS A 112 -0.93 -4.95 -17.47
N VAL A 113 -0.44 -6.19 -17.47
CA VAL A 113 0.37 -6.77 -16.41
C VAL A 113 1.83 -6.71 -16.84
N ASN A 114 2.63 -6.00 -16.05
CA ASN A 114 4.05 -5.86 -16.26
C ASN A 114 4.83 -6.91 -15.47
N VAL A 115 6.03 -7.24 -15.96
CA VAL A 115 7.03 -7.99 -15.21
C VAL A 115 8.35 -7.24 -15.19
N TYR A 116 8.93 -7.15 -14.00
CA TYR A 116 10.26 -6.62 -13.73
C TYR A 116 11.14 -7.73 -13.18
N THR A 117 12.45 -7.66 -13.43
CA THR A 117 13.41 -8.65 -12.93
C THR A 117 14.47 -8.00 -12.06
N SER A 118 14.91 -8.73 -11.05
CA SER A 118 15.98 -8.33 -10.14
C SER A 118 16.72 -9.56 -9.64
N THR A 119 17.97 -9.37 -9.19
CA THR A 119 18.74 -10.38 -8.45
C THR A 119 18.93 -10.00 -6.98
N ASP A 120 18.57 -8.76 -6.60
CA ASP A 120 18.79 -8.20 -5.27
C ASP A 120 17.54 -7.64 -4.58
N LEU A 121 16.36 -7.64 -5.28
CA LEU A 121 15.07 -7.12 -4.81
C LEU A 121 15.04 -5.58 -4.58
N LYS A 122 16.06 -4.88 -4.98
CA LYS A 122 16.22 -3.42 -4.87
C LYS A 122 16.29 -2.74 -6.22
N ASN A 123 17.00 -3.35 -7.15
CA ASN A 123 17.22 -2.84 -8.50
C ASN A 123 16.41 -3.67 -9.49
N TRP A 124 15.37 -3.07 -10.03
CA TRP A 124 14.41 -3.73 -10.89
C TRP A 124 14.55 -3.26 -12.33
N SER A 125 14.66 -4.20 -13.26
CA SER A 125 14.67 -3.91 -14.70
C SER A 125 13.34 -4.31 -15.29
N PHE A 126 12.69 -3.41 -16.03
CA PHE A 126 11.51 -3.75 -16.82
C PHE A 126 11.85 -4.85 -17.83
N ARG A 127 11.03 -5.89 -17.89
CA ARG A 127 11.27 -7.02 -18.77
C ARG A 127 10.29 -7.07 -19.93
N SER A 128 9.00 -7.12 -19.63
CA SER A 128 7.93 -7.18 -20.64
C SER A 128 6.56 -6.84 -20.01
N SER A 129 5.57 -6.59 -20.87
CA SER A 129 4.15 -6.64 -20.51
C SER A 129 3.59 -7.99 -20.92
N ILE A 130 3.31 -8.86 -19.96
CA ILE A 130 2.98 -10.28 -20.19
C ILE A 130 1.51 -10.53 -20.56
N LEU A 131 0.62 -9.61 -20.23
CA LEU A 131 -0.78 -9.59 -20.61
C LEU A 131 -1.19 -8.12 -20.80
N THR A 132 -1.94 -7.82 -21.85
CA THR A 132 -2.39 -6.46 -22.17
C THR A 132 -3.88 -6.43 -22.46
N LYS A 133 -4.48 -5.26 -22.46
CA LYS A 133 -5.89 -5.07 -22.86
C LYS A 133 -6.20 -5.60 -24.28
N ASP A 134 -5.18 -5.69 -25.12
CA ASP A 134 -5.29 -6.16 -26.50
C ASP A 134 -5.04 -7.67 -26.63
N SER A 135 -4.66 -8.36 -25.56
CA SER A 135 -4.41 -9.81 -25.56
C SER A 135 -5.68 -10.64 -25.81
N ALA A 136 -6.85 -10.09 -25.50
CA ALA A 136 -8.16 -10.67 -25.84
C ALA A 136 -9.27 -9.59 -25.85
N PRO A 137 -10.34 -9.74 -26.65
CA PRO A 137 -11.45 -8.79 -26.69
C PRO A 137 -12.11 -8.54 -25.32
N GLU A 138 -12.18 -9.56 -24.46
CA GLU A 138 -12.74 -9.48 -23.12
C GLU A 138 -11.93 -8.54 -22.20
N LEU A 139 -10.64 -8.39 -22.43
CA LEU A 139 -9.74 -7.54 -21.64
C LEU A 139 -9.84 -6.05 -22.01
N ASN A 140 -10.33 -5.76 -23.19
CA ASN A 140 -10.49 -4.38 -23.63
C ASN A 140 -11.54 -3.66 -22.76
N SER A 141 -11.15 -2.54 -22.17
CA SER A 141 -12.00 -1.78 -21.23
C SER A 141 -12.41 -2.55 -19.96
N SER A 142 -11.68 -3.58 -19.55
CA SER A 142 -11.90 -4.32 -18.31
C SER A 142 -11.20 -3.67 -17.11
N LYS A 143 -11.39 -4.28 -15.93
CA LYS A 143 -10.51 -4.15 -14.76
C LYS A 143 -9.87 -5.51 -14.52
N ILE A 144 -8.56 -5.54 -14.45
CA ILE A 144 -7.76 -6.67 -13.99
C ILE A 144 -7.00 -6.18 -12.77
N GLU A 145 -7.25 -6.78 -11.64
CA GLU A 145 -6.67 -6.39 -10.37
C GLU A 145 -5.99 -7.59 -9.70
N ARG A 146 -4.96 -7.33 -8.91
CA ARG A 146 -4.24 -8.33 -8.10
C ARG A 146 -3.71 -9.53 -8.90
N PRO A 147 -2.99 -9.32 -10.02
CA PRO A 147 -2.40 -10.43 -10.77
C PRO A 147 -1.42 -11.21 -9.90
N LYS A 148 -1.52 -12.54 -9.93
CA LYS A 148 -0.61 -13.45 -9.24
C LYS A 148 -0.14 -14.52 -10.23
N VAL A 149 1.17 -14.71 -10.32
CA VAL A 149 1.76 -15.75 -11.15
C VAL A 149 2.32 -16.84 -10.25
N ILE A 150 1.93 -18.08 -10.52
CA ILE A 150 2.45 -19.29 -9.87
C ILE A 150 2.99 -20.25 -10.91
N TYR A 151 3.96 -21.08 -10.51
CA TYR A 151 4.56 -22.08 -11.39
C TYR A 151 4.02 -23.47 -11.08
N ASN A 152 3.51 -24.14 -12.09
CA ASN A 152 3.06 -25.53 -12.01
C ASN A 152 4.19 -26.48 -12.41
N LYS A 153 4.76 -27.20 -11.46
CA LYS A 153 5.88 -28.12 -11.68
C LYS A 153 5.50 -29.31 -12.57
N THR A 154 4.22 -29.73 -12.54
CA THR A 154 3.74 -30.89 -13.29
C THR A 154 3.59 -30.58 -14.79
N THR A 155 3.05 -29.41 -15.12
CA THR A 155 2.81 -29.00 -16.51
C THR A 155 3.97 -28.18 -17.08
N GLY A 156 4.88 -27.67 -16.25
CA GLY A 156 5.94 -26.75 -16.63
C GLY A 156 5.44 -25.34 -16.98
N LYS A 157 4.18 -25.02 -16.69
CA LYS A 157 3.56 -23.74 -17.06
C LYS A 157 3.62 -22.73 -15.91
N TYR A 158 3.74 -21.46 -16.28
CA TYR A 158 3.43 -20.32 -15.43
C TYR A 158 1.96 -19.98 -15.61
N VAL A 159 1.22 -19.86 -14.50
CA VAL A 159 -0.22 -19.61 -14.50
C VAL A 159 -0.49 -18.31 -13.78
N LEU A 160 -1.10 -17.36 -14.49
CA LEU A 160 -1.54 -16.07 -13.95
C LEU A 160 -3.01 -16.19 -13.57
N TRP A 161 -3.32 -15.72 -12.38
CA TRP A 161 -4.67 -15.48 -11.87
C TRP A 161 -4.82 -14.01 -11.53
N ALA A 162 -6.02 -13.45 -11.74
CA ALA A 162 -6.34 -12.09 -11.35
C ALA A 162 -7.83 -11.94 -11.06
N HIS A 163 -8.23 -10.92 -10.30
CA HIS A 163 -9.60 -10.45 -10.21
C HIS A 163 -10.00 -9.77 -11.52
N TYR A 164 -11.15 -10.12 -12.06
CA TYR A 164 -11.69 -9.59 -13.31
C TYR A 164 -13.04 -8.93 -13.12
N GLU A 165 -13.17 -7.69 -13.61
CA GLU A 165 -14.43 -6.96 -13.70
C GLU A 165 -14.58 -6.29 -15.07
N ASN A 166 -15.82 -5.91 -15.42
CA ASN A 166 -16.05 -5.05 -16.57
C ASN A 166 -15.47 -3.65 -16.32
N GLY A 167 -15.30 -2.86 -17.36
CA GLY A 167 -14.73 -1.51 -17.25
C GLY A 167 -15.63 -0.49 -16.55
N THR A 168 -16.85 -0.86 -16.19
CA THR A 168 -17.87 0.06 -15.66
C THR A 168 -18.01 -0.04 -14.14
N ASP A 169 -18.14 -1.26 -13.62
CA ASP A 169 -18.44 -1.50 -12.21
C ASP A 169 -17.79 -2.78 -11.69
N TYR A 170 -18.17 -3.23 -10.49
CA TYR A 170 -17.71 -4.45 -9.83
C TYR A 170 -18.82 -5.49 -9.72
N SER A 171 -19.68 -5.62 -10.74
CA SER A 171 -20.83 -6.52 -10.71
C SER A 171 -20.53 -7.96 -11.14
N LEU A 172 -19.42 -8.20 -11.83
CA LEU A 172 -19.11 -9.52 -12.37
C LEU A 172 -18.54 -10.47 -11.32
N GLY A 173 -17.60 -10.01 -10.49
CA GLY A 173 -16.96 -10.83 -9.46
C GLY A 173 -16.37 -12.11 -10.03
N ARG A 174 -15.44 -12.00 -10.98
CA ARG A 174 -14.80 -13.13 -11.68
C ARG A 174 -13.32 -13.21 -11.39
N VAL A 175 -12.73 -14.34 -11.68
CA VAL A 175 -11.28 -14.50 -11.86
C VAL A 175 -10.96 -14.54 -13.34
N ALA A 176 -9.80 -14.05 -13.72
CA ALA A 176 -9.17 -14.23 -15.03
C ALA A 176 -8.00 -15.20 -14.90
N VAL A 177 -7.76 -16.01 -15.95
CA VAL A 177 -6.64 -16.95 -15.99
C VAL A 177 -5.90 -16.80 -17.32
N ALA A 178 -4.55 -16.85 -17.25
CA ALA A 178 -3.69 -16.88 -18.43
C ALA A 178 -2.48 -17.79 -18.16
N THR A 179 -1.86 -18.33 -19.21
CA THR A 179 -0.75 -19.28 -19.09
C THR A 179 0.41 -18.95 -20.00
N SER A 180 1.65 -19.27 -19.58
CA SER A 180 2.85 -19.13 -20.41
C SER A 180 3.83 -20.27 -20.14
N ASP A 181 4.72 -20.53 -21.11
CA ASP A 181 5.84 -21.46 -20.96
C ASP A 181 7.05 -20.82 -20.26
N THR A 182 7.11 -19.49 -20.22
CA THR A 182 8.22 -18.74 -19.62
C THR A 182 7.68 -17.70 -18.62
N PRO A 183 8.48 -17.31 -17.61
CA PRO A 183 8.03 -16.37 -16.57
C PRO A 183 7.76 -14.93 -17.10
N ASP A 184 8.37 -14.56 -18.21
CA ASP A 184 8.35 -13.22 -18.81
C ASP A 184 7.83 -13.20 -20.26
N GLY A 185 7.29 -14.33 -20.75
CA GLY A 185 6.68 -14.43 -22.07
C GLY A 185 5.26 -13.89 -22.11
N ASN A 186 4.69 -13.82 -23.30
CA ASN A 186 3.28 -13.50 -23.47
C ASN A 186 2.41 -14.61 -22.86
N PHE A 187 1.52 -14.23 -21.95
CA PHE A 187 0.56 -15.14 -21.36
C PHE A 187 -0.67 -15.27 -22.24
N ALA A 188 -0.98 -16.50 -22.66
CA ALA A 188 -2.19 -16.80 -23.39
C ALA A 188 -3.41 -16.73 -22.46
N TYR A 189 -4.27 -15.74 -22.68
CA TYR A 189 -5.50 -15.56 -21.92
C TYR A 189 -6.45 -16.74 -22.13
N GLN A 190 -6.97 -17.30 -21.04
CA GLN A 190 -7.86 -18.47 -21.05
C GLN A 190 -9.33 -18.11 -20.81
N GLY A 191 -9.61 -16.86 -20.41
CA GLY A 191 -10.95 -16.39 -20.13
C GLY A 191 -11.17 -15.97 -18.66
N SER A 192 -12.38 -15.50 -18.36
CA SER A 192 -12.82 -15.17 -17.00
C SER A 192 -14.04 -16.00 -16.59
N PHE A 193 -14.14 -16.33 -15.29
CA PHE A 193 -15.25 -17.11 -14.77
C PHE A 193 -15.48 -16.87 -13.27
N ARG A 194 -16.66 -17.21 -12.77
CA ARG A 194 -16.91 -17.31 -11.33
C ARG A 194 -16.52 -18.69 -10.82
N PRO A 195 -15.61 -18.80 -9.82
CA PRO A 195 -15.20 -20.09 -9.24
C PRO A 195 -16.42 -20.85 -8.71
N LEU A 196 -16.78 -21.97 -9.34
CA LEU A 196 -17.98 -22.77 -9.01
C LEU A 196 -19.25 -21.92 -8.82
N ASN A 197 -19.42 -20.87 -9.62
CA ASN A 197 -20.51 -19.88 -9.60
C ASN A 197 -20.49 -18.90 -8.41
N TYR A 198 -19.49 -18.92 -7.53
CA TYR A 198 -19.33 -17.92 -6.48
C TYR A 198 -18.65 -16.63 -7.01
N GLU A 199 -18.99 -15.48 -6.43
CA GLU A 199 -18.26 -14.24 -6.70
C GLU A 199 -16.82 -14.36 -6.20
N SER A 200 -15.89 -13.82 -6.97
CA SER A 200 -14.48 -13.71 -6.60
C SER A 200 -14.01 -12.30 -6.91
N ARG A 201 -13.61 -11.57 -5.87
CA ARG A 201 -13.08 -10.20 -5.96
C ARG A 201 -11.61 -10.21 -5.62
N ASP A 202 -11.16 -9.35 -4.71
CA ASP A 202 -9.77 -9.35 -4.24
C ASP A 202 -9.31 -10.77 -3.90
N MET A 203 -8.22 -11.18 -4.52
CA MET A 203 -7.81 -12.58 -4.47
C MET A 203 -6.29 -12.76 -4.38
N THR A 204 -5.91 -13.93 -3.94
CA THR A 204 -4.56 -14.46 -4.11
C THR A 204 -4.62 -15.94 -4.48
N VAL A 205 -3.56 -16.45 -5.10
CA VAL A 205 -3.35 -17.90 -5.24
C VAL A 205 -2.11 -18.30 -4.43
N PHE A 206 -2.17 -19.49 -3.86
CA PHE A 206 -1.13 -20.06 -3.04
C PHE A 206 -0.83 -21.50 -3.47
N THR A 207 0.45 -21.83 -3.63
CA THR A 207 0.91 -23.19 -3.90
C THR A 207 1.54 -23.77 -2.65
N ASP A 208 1.00 -24.87 -2.15
CA ASP A 208 1.53 -25.57 -0.98
C ASP A 208 2.73 -26.45 -1.32
N THR A 209 3.43 -26.90 -0.30
CA THR A 209 4.63 -27.75 -0.42
C THR A 209 4.35 -29.11 -1.04
N ASP A 210 3.12 -29.61 -0.94
CA ASP A 210 2.66 -30.86 -1.58
C ASP A 210 2.26 -30.69 -3.06
N GLY A 211 2.32 -29.46 -3.58
CA GLY A 211 1.89 -29.10 -4.94
C GLY A 211 0.39 -28.82 -5.08
N SER A 212 -0.37 -28.84 -3.99
CA SER A 212 -1.77 -28.38 -4.04
C SER A 212 -1.83 -26.86 -4.25
N GLY A 213 -2.67 -26.41 -5.18
CA GLY A 213 -2.96 -25.00 -5.41
C GLY A 213 -4.27 -24.57 -4.73
N TYR A 214 -4.32 -23.33 -4.24
CA TYR A 214 -5.51 -22.75 -3.62
C TYR A 214 -5.74 -21.34 -4.12
N LEU A 215 -7.02 -21.00 -4.34
CA LEU A 215 -7.50 -19.63 -4.54
C LEU A 215 -8.17 -19.19 -3.24
N ILE A 216 -7.77 -18.03 -2.73
CA ILE A 216 -8.38 -17.36 -1.59
C ILE A 216 -8.91 -16.02 -2.07
N THR A 217 -10.18 -15.72 -1.80
CA THR A 217 -10.81 -14.54 -2.38
C THR A 217 -11.86 -13.92 -1.47
N ALA A 218 -11.98 -12.60 -1.52
CA ALA A 218 -13.16 -11.90 -1.03
C ALA A 218 -14.36 -12.26 -1.89
N SER A 219 -15.51 -12.51 -1.26
CA SER A 219 -16.69 -13.03 -1.92
C SER A 219 -17.97 -12.49 -1.27
N ARG A 220 -19.10 -12.95 -1.78
CA ARG A 220 -20.43 -12.64 -1.27
C ARG A 220 -21.13 -13.93 -0.84
N LYS A 221 -21.52 -13.99 0.43
CA LYS A 221 -22.32 -15.10 0.98
C LYS A 221 -23.67 -14.61 1.49
N ASN A 222 -23.68 -13.51 2.23
CA ASN A 222 -24.83 -13.02 3.00
C ASN A 222 -25.52 -11.80 2.35
N GLY A 223 -25.15 -11.47 1.10
CA GLY A 223 -25.77 -10.41 0.30
C GLY A 223 -24.96 -9.10 0.23
N GLY A 224 -23.98 -8.89 1.12
CA GLY A 224 -23.06 -7.75 1.06
C GLY A 224 -21.85 -8.04 0.17
N ALA A 225 -21.34 -7.03 -0.55
CA ALA A 225 -20.09 -7.18 -1.26
C ALA A 225 -18.95 -7.38 -0.26
N ASN A 226 -18.04 -8.34 -0.51
CA ASN A 226 -16.92 -8.69 0.35
C ASN A 226 -17.31 -9.07 1.80
N ASP A 227 -18.56 -9.52 2.01
CA ASP A 227 -19.03 -9.86 3.36
C ASP A 227 -18.35 -11.11 3.94
N THR A 228 -17.78 -11.95 3.10
CA THR A 228 -17.17 -13.22 3.48
C THR A 228 -16.00 -13.53 2.56
N MET A 229 -15.03 -14.28 3.04
CA MET A 229 -13.97 -14.83 2.18
C MET A 229 -14.19 -16.31 1.90
N ALA A 230 -13.72 -16.76 0.74
CA ALA A 230 -13.82 -18.13 0.25
C ALA A 230 -12.45 -18.72 -0.04
N ILE A 231 -12.29 -20.02 0.23
CA ILE A 231 -11.12 -20.81 -0.19
C ILE A 231 -11.60 -21.89 -1.16
N PHE A 232 -10.87 -22.01 -2.28
CA PHE A 232 -11.07 -23.04 -3.27
C PHE A 232 -9.76 -23.81 -3.51
N LYS A 233 -9.87 -25.11 -3.80
CA LYS A 233 -8.75 -25.90 -4.29
C LYS A 233 -8.72 -25.79 -5.81
N LEU A 234 -7.52 -25.54 -6.37
CA LEU A 234 -7.31 -25.48 -7.81
C LEU A 234 -7.24 -26.89 -8.44
N THR A 235 -7.47 -26.96 -9.74
CA THR A 235 -7.19 -28.15 -10.56
C THR A 235 -5.68 -28.46 -10.56
N ALA A 236 -5.30 -29.68 -10.95
CA ALA A 236 -3.91 -30.13 -10.91
C ALA A 236 -2.97 -29.30 -11.82
N ASP A 237 -3.49 -28.71 -12.89
CA ASP A 237 -2.78 -27.81 -13.82
C ASP A 237 -2.82 -26.34 -13.39
N TYR A 238 -3.52 -26.00 -12.30
CA TYR A 238 -3.77 -24.66 -11.75
C TYR A 238 -4.58 -23.73 -12.66
N THR A 239 -5.20 -24.20 -13.71
CA THR A 239 -5.96 -23.34 -14.65
C THR A 239 -7.44 -23.22 -14.31
N GLY A 240 -7.92 -23.99 -13.36
CA GLY A 240 -9.32 -24.02 -12.95
C GLY A 240 -9.49 -24.29 -11.46
N VAL A 241 -10.74 -24.34 -11.02
CA VAL A 241 -11.15 -24.67 -9.64
C VAL A 241 -11.68 -26.08 -9.58
N GLN A 242 -11.08 -26.91 -8.70
CA GLN A 242 -11.46 -28.30 -8.48
C GLN A 242 -12.64 -28.42 -7.50
N SER A 243 -12.55 -27.71 -6.36
CA SER A 243 -13.55 -27.83 -5.30
C SER A 243 -13.60 -26.59 -4.41
N PHE A 244 -14.75 -26.35 -3.81
CA PHE A 244 -14.92 -25.39 -2.73
C PHE A 244 -14.43 -26.00 -1.41
N VAL A 245 -13.52 -25.30 -0.72
CA VAL A 245 -12.98 -25.73 0.57
C VAL A 245 -13.86 -25.23 1.71
N GLY A 246 -14.22 -23.94 1.69
CA GLY A 246 -15.04 -23.37 2.75
C GLY A 246 -15.08 -21.85 2.76
N TRP A 247 -16.00 -21.34 3.56
CA TRP A 247 -16.10 -19.94 3.93
C TRP A 247 -15.24 -19.65 5.14
N ILE A 248 -14.62 -18.48 5.15
CA ILE A 248 -13.86 -17.96 6.29
C ILE A 248 -14.21 -16.49 6.53
N PHE A 249 -14.09 -16.01 7.76
CA PHE A 249 -14.34 -14.63 8.17
C PHE A 249 -15.71 -14.09 7.75
N GLU A 250 -16.76 -14.89 7.97
CA GLU A 250 -18.13 -14.53 7.62
C GLU A 250 -18.57 -13.23 8.30
N ASN A 251 -19.20 -12.33 7.51
CA ASN A 251 -19.55 -10.96 7.90
C ASN A 251 -18.36 -10.12 8.39
N GLY A 252 -17.14 -10.53 8.05
CA GLY A 252 -15.92 -9.84 8.43
C GLY A 252 -15.55 -8.68 7.51
N TYR A 253 -16.15 -8.62 6.31
CA TYR A 253 -15.86 -7.60 5.29
C TYR A 253 -14.37 -7.45 5.03
N ARG A 254 -13.71 -8.61 4.75
CA ARG A 254 -12.27 -8.67 4.50
C ARG A 254 -11.97 -8.79 3.01
N GLU A 255 -10.85 -8.16 2.59
CA GLU A 255 -10.35 -8.20 1.22
C GLU A 255 -8.81 -8.28 1.21
N ALA A 256 -8.19 -8.21 0.03
CA ALA A 256 -6.74 -8.18 -0.15
C ALA A 256 -6.01 -9.36 0.53
N PRO A 257 -6.40 -10.63 0.28
CA PRO A 257 -5.74 -11.77 0.90
C PRO A 257 -4.29 -11.92 0.46
N ALA A 258 -3.42 -12.28 1.42
CA ALA A 258 -2.06 -12.74 1.16
C ALA A 258 -1.74 -13.90 2.12
N VAL A 259 -1.17 -14.97 1.58
CA VAL A 259 -0.87 -16.20 2.35
C VAL A 259 0.61 -16.49 2.34
N VAL A 260 1.11 -16.89 3.49
CA VAL A 260 2.45 -17.47 3.61
C VAL A 260 2.41 -18.66 4.57
N LYS A 261 3.24 -19.65 4.27
CA LYS A 261 3.48 -20.81 5.17
C LYS A 261 4.86 -20.68 5.78
N LYS A 262 4.91 -20.77 7.11
CA LYS A 262 6.16 -20.95 7.85
C LYS A 262 6.06 -22.27 8.62
N ASN A 263 6.98 -23.18 8.33
CA ASN A 263 6.93 -24.55 8.86
C ASN A 263 5.54 -25.20 8.66
N ASN A 264 4.81 -25.49 9.73
CA ASN A 264 3.47 -26.08 9.70
C ASN A 264 2.35 -25.08 9.98
N THR A 265 2.65 -23.78 9.99
CA THR A 265 1.66 -22.72 10.25
C THR A 265 1.42 -21.91 8.99
N TYR A 266 0.16 -21.80 8.59
CA TYR A 266 -0.30 -20.89 7.54
C TYR A 266 -0.70 -19.59 8.20
N TYR A 267 -0.28 -18.48 7.62
CA TYR A 267 -0.69 -17.13 7.99
C TYR A 267 -1.43 -16.52 6.82
N LEU A 268 -2.67 -16.15 7.03
CA LEU A 268 -3.49 -15.44 6.04
C LEU A 268 -3.70 -14.01 6.52
N PHE A 269 -3.21 -13.06 5.76
CA PHE A 269 -3.33 -11.63 5.99
C PHE A 269 -4.43 -11.05 5.11
N THR A 270 -5.12 -10.04 5.61
CA THR A 270 -6.21 -9.35 4.90
C THR A 270 -6.27 -7.89 5.32
N SER A 271 -6.86 -7.04 4.47
CA SER A 271 -7.36 -5.72 4.86
C SER A 271 -8.88 -5.77 5.11
N GLN A 272 -9.42 -4.70 5.67
CA GLN A 272 -10.87 -4.47 5.70
C GLN A 272 -11.32 -3.92 4.35
N ALA A 273 -12.57 -4.16 3.96
CA ALA A 273 -13.15 -3.62 2.74
C ALA A 273 -13.52 -2.14 2.93
N SER A 274 -12.62 -1.24 2.55
CA SER A 274 -12.77 0.21 2.66
C SER A 274 -12.41 0.94 1.35
N GLY A 275 -12.51 0.24 0.21
CA GLY A 275 -12.08 0.77 -1.08
C GLY A 275 -10.58 1.04 -1.12
N TRP A 276 -10.18 2.21 -1.61
CA TRP A 276 -8.77 2.59 -1.79
C TRP A 276 -8.15 3.28 -0.57
N TYR A 277 -8.87 3.35 0.56
CA TYR A 277 -8.38 3.98 1.78
C TYR A 277 -7.73 2.96 2.71
N PRO A 278 -6.62 3.32 3.40
CA PRO A 278 -5.95 2.40 4.30
C PRO A 278 -6.81 2.12 5.53
N ASN A 279 -6.63 0.94 6.10
CA ASN A 279 -7.34 0.49 7.29
C ASN A 279 -6.51 -0.52 8.09
N GLN A 280 -7.06 -0.99 9.22
CA GLN A 280 -6.42 -1.97 10.07
C GLN A 280 -6.26 -3.31 9.34
N GLY A 281 -5.02 -3.67 9.04
CA GLY A 281 -4.68 -5.01 8.59
C GLY A 281 -4.93 -6.05 9.70
N ALA A 282 -5.35 -7.25 9.31
CA ALA A 282 -5.53 -8.36 10.24
C ALA A 282 -5.04 -9.66 9.64
N TYR A 283 -4.62 -10.59 10.51
CA TYR A 283 -4.21 -11.94 10.10
C TYR A 283 -4.89 -13.00 10.93
N ALA A 284 -4.96 -14.20 10.37
CA ALA A 284 -5.35 -15.43 11.07
C ALA A 284 -4.35 -16.54 10.75
N THR A 285 -4.32 -17.59 11.57
CA THR A 285 -3.46 -18.75 11.39
C THR A 285 -4.24 -20.04 11.31
N ALA A 286 -3.68 -21.01 10.59
CA ALA A 286 -4.21 -22.37 10.50
C ALA A 286 -3.06 -23.39 10.43
N SER A 287 -3.36 -24.66 10.70
CA SER A 287 -2.44 -25.77 10.50
C SER A 287 -2.57 -26.42 9.13
N SER A 288 -3.61 -26.08 8.37
CA SER A 288 -3.82 -26.54 6.99
C SER A 288 -4.71 -25.53 6.24
N MET A 289 -4.57 -25.46 4.91
CA MET A 289 -5.43 -24.62 4.08
C MET A 289 -6.90 -25.04 4.09
N THR A 290 -7.17 -26.31 4.39
CA THR A 290 -8.50 -26.91 4.47
C THR A 290 -9.02 -27.01 5.90
N GLY A 291 -8.26 -26.54 6.88
CA GLY A 291 -8.61 -26.57 8.30
C GLY A 291 -9.31 -25.30 8.79
N SER A 292 -9.50 -25.26 10.11
CA SER A 292 -10.07 -24.07 10.77
C SER A 292 -9.00 -22.99 10.91
N TRP A 293 -9.41 -21.75 10.64
CA TRP A 293 -8.61 -20.56 10.84
C TRP A 293 -8.90 -19.95 12.22
N SER A 294 -7.88 -19.39 12.86
CA SER A 294 -8.04 -18.64 14.10
C SER A 294 -8.93 -17.41 13.93
N ALA A 295 -9.33 -16.79 15.04
CA ALA A 295 -9.85 -15.43 15.02
C ALA A 295 -8.81 -14.47 14.41
N LEU A 296 -9.30 -13.39 13.81
CA LEU A 296 -8.46 -12.33 13.24
C LEU A 296 -7.77 -11.55 14.36
N SER A 297 -6.47 -11.33 14.20
CA SER A 297 -5.64 -10.48 15.06
C SER A 297 -5.11 -9.30 14.26
N PRO A 298 -5.06 -8.08 14.81
CA PRO A 298 -4.49 -6.92 14.11
C PRO A 298 -2.98 -7.08 13.90
N PHE A 299 -2.43 -6.45 12.86
CA PHE A 299 -0.98 -6.31 12.66
C PHE A 299 -0.66 -4.92 12.11
N GLY A 300 0.57 -4.46 12.37
CA GLY A 300 0.99 -3.10 12.03
C GLY A 300 0.24 -2.05 12.86
N ASP A 301 0.19 -0.84 12.35
CA ASP A 301 -0.60 0.24 12.91
C ASP A 301 -2.05 0.20 12.37
N PRO A 302 -2.97 1.04 12.89
CA PRO A 302 -4.39 1.04 12.46
C PRO A 302 -4.66 1.36 11.00
N ALA A 303 -3.65 1.80 10.26
CA ALA A 303 -3.72 2.07 8.84
C ALA A 303 -2.78 1.17 8.01
N ALA A 304 -2.21 0.11 8.60
CA ALA A 304 -1.15 -0.70 7.98
C ALA A 304 -0.06 0.18 7.35
N TYR A 305 0.34 1.24 8.07
CA TYR A 305 1.30 2.27 7.62
C TYR A 305 0.89 2.98 6.33
N GLY A 306 -0.41 3.23 6.18
CA GLY A 306 -0.99 3.87 5.00
C GLY A 306 -0.93 2.98 3.76
N SER A 307 -1.06 1.66 3.90
CA SER A 307 -1.00 0.73 2.78
C SER A 307 -2.02 -0.40 2.88
N GLN A 308 -2.28 -1.05 1.75
CA GLN A 308 -3.06 -2.28 1.67
C GLN A 308 -2.16 -3.43 1.24
N ILE A 309 -2.19 -4.52 1.98
CA ILE A 309 -1.42 -5.73 1.63
C ILE A 309 -1.88 -6.30 0.29
N HIS A 310 -0.93 -6.84 -0.49
CA HIS A 310 -1.27 -7.60 -1.70
C HIS A 310 -0.51 -8.93 -1.82
N SER A 311 0.65 -9.05 -1.17
CA SER A 311 1.45 -10.27 -1.22
C SER A 311 2.44 -10.34 -0.05
N ILE A 312 3.03 -11.50 0.16
CA ILE A 312 4.19 -11.71 1.02
C ILE A 312 5.26 -12.42 0.20
N ALA A 313 6.40 -11.75 0.01
CA ALA A 313 7.55 -12.40 -0.60
C ALA A 313 8.31 -13.22 0.44
N THR A 314 8.61 -14.47 0.08
CA THR A 314 9.45 -15.36 0.87
C THR A 314 10.84 -15.43 0.26
N ILE A 315 11.85 -14.94 0.98
CA ILE A 315 13.22 -14.81 0.50
C ILE A 315 14.09 -15.79 1.28
N THR A 316 14.43 -16.88 0.62
CA THR A 316 15.32 -17.91 1.20
C THR A 316 16.71 -17.78 0.61
N GLY A 317 17.70 -17.65 1.49
CA GLY A 317 19.12 -17.58 1.17
C GLY A 317 19.94 -18.54 2.05
N SER A 318 21.27 -18.40 2.01
CA SER A 318 22.20 -19.32 2.68
C SER A 318 22.16 -19.24 4.21
N ALA A 319 21.72 -18.12 4.80
CA ALA A 319 21.65 -17.91 6.25
C ALA A 319 20.24 -18.09 6.82
N GLY A 320 19.19 -18.13 5.98
CA GLY A 320 17.82 -18.31 6.46
C GLY A 320 16.74 -17.84 5.49
N THR A 321 15.54 -17.66 6.05
CA THR A 321 14.37 -17.21 5.30
C THR A 321 13.79 -15.96 5.96
N SER A 322 13.62 -14.92 5.17
CA SER A 322 12.90 -13.68 5.54
C SER A 322 11.58 -13.58 4.80
N TYR A 323 10.63 -12.93 5.44
CA TYR A 323 9.31 -12.66 4.90
C TYR A 323 9.16 -11.14 4.73
N ILE A 324 8.68 -10.72 3.57
CA ILE A 324 8.52 -9.32 3.22
C ILE A 324 7.04 -9.06 2.96
N TYR A 325 6.45 -8.22 3.79
CA TYR A 325 5.14 -7.63 3.52
C TYR A 325 5.25 -6.76 2.28
N MET A 326 4.39 -6.97 1.31
CA MET A 326 4.26 -6.15 0.12
C MET A 326 2.89 -5.48 0.13
N GLY A 327 2.87 -4.16 0.19
CA GLY A 327 1.65 -3.36 0.19
C GLY A 327 1.71 -2.21 -0.80
N ASP A 328 0.55 -1.78 -1.27
CA ASP A 328 0.37 -0.59 -2.08
C ASP A 328 -0.21 0.53 -1.23
N ARG A 329 0.40 1.71 -1.31
CA ARG A 329 -0.18 2.95 -0.84
C ARG A 329 -0.92 3.60 -2.00
N TRP A 330 -2.22 3.42 -2.00
CA TRP A 330 -3.08 3.95 -3.03
C TRP A 330 -3.24 5.47 -2.95
N ASN A 331 -3.30 6.12 -4.09
CA ASN A 331 -3.86 7.46 -4.21
C ASN A 331 -5.30 7.33 -4.73
N PRO A 332 -6.33 7.50 -3.87
CA PRO A 332 -7.73 7.31 -4.28
C PRO A 332 -8.19 8.22 -5.41
N LEU A 333 -7.49 9.33 -5.65
CA LEU A 333 -7.81 10.28 -6.72
C LEU A 333 -7.10 9.96 -8.05
N ASN A 334 -6.00 9.20 -7.99
CA ASN A 334 -5.21 8.79 -9.16
C ASN A 334 -4.45 7.50 -8.88
N LEU A 335 -5.01 6.36 -9.25
CA LEU A 335 -4.42 5.04 -8.98
C LEU A 335 -3.07 4.81 -9.68
N SER A 336 -2.76 5.56 -10.73
CA SER A 336 -1.44 5.49 -11.38
C SER A 336 -0.33 6.17 -10.54
N ASP A 337 -0.70 7.02 -9.57
CA ASP A 337 0.20 7.63 -8.59
C ASP A 337 0.12 6.88 -7.25
N HIS A 338 0.63 5.67 -7.23
CA HIS A 338 0.74 4.83 -6.04
C HIS A 338 2.18 4.80 -5.54
N LYS A 339 2.37 4.33 -4.30
CA LYS A 339 3.70 4.08 -3.74
C LYS A 339 3.75 2.66 -3.18
N PHE A 340 4.92 2.06 -3.20
CA PHE A 340 5.13 0.74 -2.62
C PHE A 340 5.55 0.86 -1.15
N ILE A 341 4.98 -0.02 -0.33
CA ILE A 341 5.34 -0.18 1.08
C ILE A 341 5.76 -1.64 1.27
N TRP A 342 7.07 -1.88 1.29
CA TRP A 342 7.63 -3.19 1.55
C TRP A 342 8.34 -3.19 2.89
N LEU A 343 7.92 -4.06 3.78
CA LEU A 343 8.40 -4.09 5.16
C LEU A 343 8.80 -5.51 5.58
N PRO A 344 9.85 -5.65 6.39
CA PRO A 344 10.16 -6.94 7.02
C PRO A 344 8.99 -7.40 7.88
N LEU A 345 8.54 -8.64 7.65
CA LEU A 345 7.46 -9.28 8.40
C LEU A 345 8.04 -10.35 9.30
N THR A 346 7.85 -10.22 10.61
CA THR A 346 8.28 -11.23 11.58
C THR A 346 7.13 -12.18 11.89
N LEU A 347 7.35 -13.48 11.62
CA LEU A 347 6.41 -14.55 11.93
C LEU A 347 6.97 -15.40 13.07
N ASN A 348 6.18 -15.66 14.10
CA ASN A 348 6.56 -16.49 15.25
C ASN A 348 5.60 -17.68 15.38
N ASP A 349 6.11 -18.89 15.06
CA ASP A 349 5.30 -20.10 15.06
C ASP A 349 4.96 -20.59 16.46
N SER A 350 5.76 -20.26 17.48
CA SER A 350 5.55 -20.75 18.86
C SER A 350 4.28 -20.15 19.46
N ASN A 351 4.05 -18.86 19.24
CA ASN A 351 2.85 -18.15 19.72
C ASN A 351 1.88 -17.76 18.59
N LYS A 352 2.21 -18.15 17.32
CA LYS A 352 1.40 -17.88 16.12
C LYS A 352 1.13 -16.39 15.91
N THR A 353 2.14 -15.54 16.15
CA THR A 353 2.05 -14.10 15.96
C THR A 353 2.74 -13.63 14.70
N ALA A 354 2.22 -12.54 14.14
CA ALA A 354 2.83 -11.78 13.05
C ALA A 354 3.04 -10.34 13.51
N THR A 355 4.24 -9.82 13.31
CA THR A 355 4.60 -8.44 13.67
C THR A 355 5.10 -7.70 12.45
N LEU A 356 4.54 -6.52 12.21
CA LEU A 356 4.93 -5.60 11.16
C LEU A 356 5.31 -4.27 11.80
N ASN A 357 6.54 -3.82 11.58
CA ASN A 357 7.03 -2.52 12.03
C ASN A 357 7.37 -1.64 10.82
N TRP A 358 7.19 -0.34 10.98
CA TRP A 358 7.57 0.63 9.98
C TRP A 358 9.09 0.87 9.98
N TYR A 359 9.64 0.86 8.80
CA TYR A 359 10.99 1.33 8.47
C TYR A 359 10.90 2.15 7.18
N SER A 360 11.25 3.42 7.24
CA SER A 360 11.24 4.27 6.05
C SER A 360 12.25 3.83 5.00
N SER A 361 13.36 3.22 5.47
CA SER A 361 14.37 2.57 4.62
C SER A 361 15.00 1.41 5.38
N TRP A 362 15.28 0.32 4.69
CA TRP A 362 15.93 -0.88 5.23
C TRP A 362 16.59 -1.65 4.08
N ASP A 363 17.44 -2.62 4.38
CA ASP A 363 18.15 -3.38 3.37
C ASP A 363 17.90 -4.90 3.51
N LEU A 364 18.13 -5.61 2.42
CA LEU A 364 18.00 -7.05 2.30
C LEU A 364 19.18 -7.62 1.53
N ASP A 365 19.90 -8.55 2.13
CA ASP A 365 20.79 -9.42 1.40
C ASP A 365 20.01 -10.64 0.87
N ALA A 366 19.67 -10.60 -0.40
CA ALA A 366 18.88 -11.65 -1.06
C ALA A 366 19.64 -12.98 -1.19
N ALA A 367 20.98 -12.98 -1.16
CA ALA A 367 21.81 -14.19 -1.24
C ALA A 367 21.81 -14.95 0.09
N THR A 368 21.84 -14.24 1.19
CA THR A 368 21.79 -14.83 2.53
C THR A 368 20.37 -14.94 3.08
N GLY A 369 19.41 -14.19 2.55
CA GLY A 369 18.06 -14.08 3.09
C GLY A 369 17.99 -13.24 4.37
N THR A 370 18.94 -12.32 4.58
CA THR A 370 19.08 -11.55 5.81
C THR A 370 18.54 -10.14 5.66
N VAL A 371 17.62 -9.74 6.54
CA VAL A 371 17.14 -8.36 6.69
C VAL A 371 18.15 -7.54 7.48
N ILE A 372 18.46 -6.35 7.00
CA ILE A 372 19.36 -5.38 7.62
C ILE A 372 18.55 -4.13 7.97
N LEU A 373 18.34 -3.90 9.26
CA LEU A 373 17.54 -2.79 9.77
C LEU A 373 18.42 -1.57 10.08
N PRO A 374 17.87 -0.34 9.94
CA PRO A 374 18.58 0.85 10.39
C PRO A 374 18.78 0.84 11.91
N SER A 375 19.88 1.40 12.38
CA SER A 375 20.22 1.50 13.79
C SER A 375 19.57 2.70 14.51
N LEU A 376 18.44 3.21 14.00
CA LEU A 376 17.74 4.34 14.60
C LEU A 376 17.02 3.94 15.89
N VAL A 377 17.10 4.82 16.89
CA VAL A 377 16.45 4.66 18.20
C VAL A 377 15.20 5.53 18.26
N ASN A 378 14.10 4.98 18.76
CA ASN A 378 12.91 5.78 19.09
C ASN A 378 13.11 6.49 20.44
N HIS A 379 13.50 7.75 20.38
CA HIS A 379 13.77 8.58 21.57
C HIS A 379 12.50 8.96 22.36
N ALA A 380 11.31 8.88 21.75
CA ALA A 380 10.05 9.24 22.40
C ALA A 380 9.49 8.11 23.26
N GLN A 381 9.82 6.85 22.97
CA GLN A 381 9.17 5.71 23.60
C GLN A 381 9.31 5.71 25.12
N GLY A 382 8.16 5.67 25.80
CA GLY A 382 8.08 5.66 27.27
C GLY A 382 8.53 6.95 27.97
N LYS A 383 8.77 8.04 27.23
CA LYS A 383 9.11 9.35 27.78
C LYS A 383 7.86 10.08 28.29
N THR A 384 8.09 11.06 29.15
CA THR A 384 7.01 11.87 29.72
C THR A 384 6.29 12.65 28.61
N ALA A 385 5.02 12.34 28.40
CA ALA A 385 4.17 13.02 27.44
C ALA A 385 3.06 13.81 28.14
N THR A 386 2.69 14.94 27.54
CA THR A 386 1.61 15.84 27.98
C THR A 386 0.76 16.23 26.77
N ALA A 387 -0.44 16.74 27.02
CA ALA A 387 -1.33 17.25 25.98
C ALA A 387 -2.18 18.40 26.54
N ASN A 388 -2.76 19.21 25.64
CA ASN A 388 -3.63 20.32 26.09
C ASN A 388 -4.92 19.82 26.75
N SER A 389 -5.37 18.62 26.44
CA SER A 389 -6.49 17.97 27.13
C SER A 389 -6.40 16.44 26.96
N VAL A 390 -7.07 15.71 27.86
CA VAL A 390 -6.99 14.25 27.92
C VAL A 390 -8.37 13.69 28.25
N ALA A 391 -8.86 12.77 27.45
CA ALA A 391 -10.06 11.99 27.75
C ALA A 391 -9.77 10.94 28.83
N SER A 392 -10.76 10.61 29.64
CA SER A 392 -10.65 9.52 30.61
C SER A 392 -10.26 8.21 29.96
N GLY A 393 -9.22 7.56 30.47
CA GLY A 393 -8.71 6.28 29.92
C GLY A 393 -7.80 6.40 28.69
N SER A 394 -7.50 7.63 28.21
CA SER A 394 -6.65 7.84 27.02
C SER A 394 -5.56 8.90 27.28
N PRO A 395 -4.68 8.69 28.26
CA PRO A 395 -3.62 9.64 28.62
C PRO A 395 -2.63 9.88 27.49
N ALA A 396 -1.91 11.01 27.55
CA ALA A 396 -0.91 11.39 26.54
C ALA A 396 0.17 10.33 26.34
N SER A 397 0.52 9.57 27.37
CA SER A 397 1.51 8.50 27.34
C SER A 397 1.15 7.33 26.44
N LEU A 398 -0.11 7.15 26.06
CA LEU A 398 -0.53 6.10 25.12
C LEU A 398 -0.18 6.42 23.66
N ALA A 399 0.29 7.64 23.35
CA ALA A 399 0.76 7.97 22.02
C ALA A 399 2.30 7.83 21.86
N ASN A 400 2.99 7.27 22.86
CA ASN A 400 4.41 6.93 22.77
C ASN A 400 4.77 5.72 23.65
N ASP A 401 3.84 4.79 23.84
CA ASP A 401 4.03 3.58 24.66
C ASP A 401 4.62 2.40 23.83
N GLY A 402 4.75 2.57 22.52
CA GLY A 402 5.23 1.54 21.60
C GLY A 402 4.13 0.59 21.12
N ASN A 403 2.86 0.90 21.39
CA ASN A 403 1.71 0.10 20.99
C ASN A 403 0.74 0.92 20.14
N ALA A 404 0.82 0.82 18.84
CA ALA A 404 -0.06 1.55 17.92
C ALA A 404 -1.57 1.16 18.03
N GLN A 405 -1.92 0.19 18.87
CA GLN A 405 -3.34 -0.16 19.15
C GLN A 405 -3.94 0.64 20.31
N THR A 406 -3.12 1.33 21.08
CA THR A 406 -3.53 2.32 22.08
C THR A 406 -3.54 3.73 21.50
N SER A 407 -4.08 4.73 22.21
CA SER A 407 -4.06 6.10 21.71
C SER A 407 -4.24 7.15 22.81
N TRP A 408 -3.57 8.28 22.66
CA TRP A 408 -4.00 9.52 23.30
C TRP A 408 -5.24 10.04 22.59
N LYS A 409 -6.20 10.54 23.41
CA LYS A 409 -7.40 11.21 22.92
C LYS A 409 -7.64 12.47 23.73
N ALA A 410 -7.95 13.59 23.05
CA ALA A 410 -8.33 14.83 23.72
C ALA A 410 -9.67 14.70 24.47
N ALA A 411 -9.93 15.55 25.47
CA ALA A 411 -11.16 15.50 26.28
C ALA A 411 -12.41 15.86 25.47
N SER A 412 -12.28 16.60 24.39
CA SER A 412 -13.38 17.07 23.55
C SER A 412 -12.96 17.21 22.09
N ALA A 413 -13.94 17.37 21.21
CA ALA A 413 -13.72 17.62 19.76
C ALA A 413 -13.31 19.08 19.49
N SER A 414 -12.46 19.66 20.33
CA SER A 414 -11.95 21.03 20.15
C SER A 414 -10.65 21.03 19.37
N TRP A 415 -10.56 21.91 18.38
CA TRP A 415 -9.41 22.12 17.52
C TRP A 415 -8.92 23.58 17.60
N PRO A 416 -7.62 23.87 17.53
CA PRO A 416 -6.52 22.91 17.47
C PRO A 416 -6.29 22.18 18.81
N ALA A 417 -5.57 21.04 18.72
CA ALA A 417 -5.13 20.30 19.89
C ALA A 417 -3.63 20.00 19.77
N TRP A 418 -2.95 19.71 20.89
CA TRP A 418 -1.55 19.33 20.83
C TRP A 418 -1.21 18.20 21.80
N TRP A 419 -0.23 17.42 21.39
CA TRP A 419 0.50 16.43 22.17
C TRP A 419 1.99 16.79 22.19
N GLN A 420 2.67 16.61 23.32
CA GLN A 420 4.07 16.96 23.50
C GLN A 420 4.80 15.91 24.33
N VAL A 421 6.09 15.67 24.00
CA VAL A 421 6.99 14.81 24.77
C VAL A 421 8.22 15.59 25.23
N ASP A 422 8.74 15.27 26.45
CA ASP A 422 10.06 15.65 26.95
C ASP A 422 11.00 14.45 26.84
N LEU A 423 11.99 14.52 25.97
CA LEU A 423 12.99 13.47 25.74
C LEU A 423 14.01 13.35 26.89
N GLY A 424 13.96 14.28 27.88
CA GLY A 424 14.86 14.34 29.03
C GLY A 424 16.20 15.03 28.74
N SER A 425 16.69 14.96 27.53
CA SER A 425 17.89 15.67 27.04
C SER A 425 17.75 15.94 25.55
N SER A 426 18.55 16.87 25.03
CA SER A 426 18.59 17.14 23.57
C SER A 426 19.05 15.92 22.81
N LYS A 427 18.31 15.58 21.74
CA LYS A 427 18.54 14.45 20.82
C LYS A 427 18.57 14.95 19.38
N THR A 428 19.36 14.30 18.55
CA THR A 428 19.28 14.48 17.09
C THR A 428 18.13 13.65 16.56
N ILE A 429 17.15 14.31 15.95
CA ILE A 429 15.99 13.65 15.35
C ILE A 429 16.13 13.71 13.83
N SER A 430 16.06 12.55 13.18
CA SER A 430 16.16 12.39 11.72
C SER A 430 14.84 11.98 11.08
N GLU A 431 13.88 11.51 11.88
CA GLU A 431 12.58 11.06 11.38
C GLU A 431 11.50 11.23 12.47
N VAL A 432 10.32 11.69 12.06
CA VAL A 432 9.11 11.79 12.89
C VAL A 432 8.03 10.98 12.22
N ASP A 433 7.61 9.89 12.86
CA ASP A 433 6.53 9.03 12.41
C ASP A 433 5.30 9.22 13.28
N ILE A 434 4.13 9.28 12.66
CA ILE A 434 2.87 9.44 13.37
C ILE A 434 1.84 8.48 12.81
N SER A 435 1.34 7.59 13.67
CA SER A 435 0.16 6.75 13.41
C SER A 435 -1.08 7.52 13.85
N TRP A 436 -1.89 7.90 12.88
CA TRP A 436 -3.07 8.72 13.10
C TRP A 436 -4.30 7.86 13.35
N PHE A 437 -5.23 8.40 14.13
CA PHE A 437 -6.54 7.79 14.27
C PHE A 437 -7.32 7.83 12.96
N MET A 438 -7.84 6.67 12.53
CA MET A 438 -8.66 6.54 11.34
C MET A 438 -10.14 6.56 11.73
N TYR A 439 -10.84 7.64 11.38
CA TYR A 439 -12.26 7.76 11.66
C TYR A 439 -13.05 6.65 10.95
N LYS A 440 -13.85 5.91 11.71
CA LYS A 440 -14.55 4.70 11.23
C LYS A 440 -13.62 3.67 10.56
N GLY A 441 -12.33 3.70 10.88
CA GLY A 441 -11.33 2.78 10.36
C GLY A 441 -10.82 3.08 8.95
N SER A 442 -11.12 4.25 8.39
CA SER A 442 -10.80 4.63 7.01
C SER A 442 -10.75 6.16 6.86
N GLU A 443 -10.58 6.67 5.67
CA GLU A 443 -10.77 8.05 5.18
C GLU A 443 -10.49 9.21 6.15
N ALA A 444 -9.29 9.24 6.77
CA ALA A 444 -8.88 10.39 7.57
C ALA A 444 -7.43 10.79 7.30
N TYR A 445 -7.19 12.10 7.15
CA TYR A 445 -5.85 12.67 7.16
C TYR A 445 -5.80 13.97 7.96
N TYR A 446 -4.61 14.31 8.43
CA TYR A 446 -4.41 15.37 9.41
C TYR A 446 -3.59 16.52 8.85
N LYS A 447 -3.99 17.75 9.19
CA LYS A 447 -3.22 18.97 9.02
C LYS A 447 -2.56 19.28 10.35
N TYR A 448 -1.24 19.30 10.40
CA TYR A 448 -0.50 19.39 11.66
C TYR A 448 0.77 20.24 11.50
N LYS A 449 1.41 20.52 12.64
CA LYS A 449 2.74 21.11 12.71
C LYS A 449 3.60 20.31 13.67
N ILE A 450 4.89 20.20 13.34
CA ILE A 450 5.91 19.65 14.23
C ILE A 450 6.65 20.84 14.82
N GLU A 451 6.50 21.05 16.12
CA GLU A 451 7.15 22.12 16.87
C GLU A 451 8.22 21.48 17.77
N TYR A 452 9.45 21.98 17.69
CA TYR A 452 10.57 21.41 18.42
C TYR A 452 11.44 22.48 19.10
N SER A 453 12.00 22.12 20.26
CA SER A 453 12.75 23.02 21.12
C SER A 453 13.82 22.28 21.92
N THR A 454 14.93 22.94 22.23
CA THR A 454 15.95 22.45 23.15
C THR A 454 15.77 22.94 24.58
N ASP A 455 15.07 24.06 24.79
CA ASP A 455 14.87 24.74 26.09
C ASP A 455 13.44 24.71 26.61
N GLY A 456 12.45 24.29 25.79
CA GLY A 456 11.03 24.25 26.13
C GLY A 456 10.32 25.60 26.09
N VAL A 457 11.00 26.66 25.66
CA VAL A 457 10.49 28.04 25.58
C VAL A 457 10.46 28.53 24.14
N ASN A 458 11.57 28.37 23.44
CA ASN A 458 11.73 28.81 22.06
C ASN A 458 11.52 27.61 21.12
N TYR A 459 10.43 27.64 20.33
CA TYR A 459 10.07 26.56 19.41
C TYR A 459 10.31 26.96 17.95
N SER A 460 10.95 26.07 17.22
CA SER A 460 10.95 26.07 15.75
C SER A 460 9.81 25.21 15.22
N THR A 461 9.32 25.49 14.01
CA THR A 461 8.13 24.83 13.46
C THR A 461 8.40 24.29 12.05
N ILE A 462 8.00 23.05 11.82
CA ILE A 462 7.83 22.47 10.48
C ILE A 462 6.32 22.40 10.20
N ASP A 463 5.87 23.09 9.16
CA ASP A 463 4.47 23.15 8.78
C ASP A 463 4.11 21.95 7.88
N ARG A 464 3.09 21.19 8.30
CA ARG A 464 2.49 20.06 7.59
C ARG A 464 0.98 20.25 7.38
N THR A 465 0.51 21.50 7.34
CA THR A 465 -0.90 21.80 7.08
C THR A 465 -1.33 21.47 5.64
N GLY A 466 -0.37 21.28 4.74
CA GLY A 466 -0.59 20.78 3.37
C GLY A 466 -0.69 19.25 3.25
N ASN A 467 -0.56 18.49 4.36
CA ASN A 467 -0.61 17.02 4.30
C ASN A 467 -1.96 16.50 3.80
N THR A 468 -1.91 15.48 2.92
CA THR A 468 -3.05 14.73 2.39
C THR A 468 -2.86 13.22 2.51
N THR A 469 -1.82 12.77 3.22
CA THR A 469 -1.52 11.34 3.40
C THR A 469 -2.43 10.74 4.47
N TYR A 470 -3.11 9.67 4.14
CA TYR A 470 -4.05 8.99 5.03
C TYR A 470 -3.34 8.11 6.07
N GLY A 471 -3.78 8.18 7.30
CA GLY A 471 -3.56 7.21 8.37
C GLY A 471 -2.16 7.14 8.97
N PHE A 472 -1.11 7.37 8.19
CA PHE A 472 0.27 7.31 8.65
C PHE A 472 1.15 8.32 7.92
N THR A 473 1.94 9.07 8.68
CA THR A 473 2.93 10.02 8.13
C THR A 473 4.33 9.70 8.63
N CYS A 474 5.32 9.90 7.75
CA CYS A 474 6.74 9.77 8.05
C CYS A 474 7.45 11.00 7.51
N ASP A 475 7.89 11.88 8.41
CA ASP A 475 8.58 13.11 8.08
C ASP A 475 10.09 12.94 8.25
N LYS A 476 10.84 13.02 7.16
CA LYS A 476 12.30 13.11 7.21
C LYS A 476 12.71 14.52 7.64
N VAL A 477 13.49 14.60 8.70
CA VAL A 477 13.88 15.83 9.36
C VAL A 477 15.35 15.77 9.75
N ASN A 478 15.91 16.90 10.20
CA ASN A 478 17.25 16.96 10.80
C ASN A 478 17.31 18.14 11.76
N PHE A 479 17.09 17.89 13.04
CA PHE A 479 17.17 18.90 14.08
C PHE A 479 17.56 18.33 15.44
N GLN A 480 17.95 19.22 16.36
CA GLN A 480 18.16 18.93 17.77
C GLN A 480 16.91 19.31 18.56
N ALA A 481 16.42 18.42 19.42
CA ALA A 481 15.28 18.69 20.29
C ALA A 481 15.38 17.94 21.61
N ARG A 482 14.97 18.60 22.71
CA ARG A 482 14.55 17.95 23.94
C ARG A 482 13.03 17.87 24.03
N TYR A 483 12.34 18.91 23.57
CA TYR A 483 10.88 18.97 23.57
C TYR A 483 10.39 18.91 22.13
N LEU A 484 9.41 18.06 21.88
CA LEU A 484 8.73 18.00 20.60
C LEU A 484 7.22 17.99 20.82
N ARG A 485 6.53 18.85 20.06
CA ARG A 485 5.07 18.97 20.09
C ARG A 485 4.51 18.70 18.70
N ILE A 486 3.49 17.85 18.65
CA ILE A 486 2.63 17.68 17.48
C ILE A 486 1.40 18.55 17.71
N ASN A 487 1.27 19.61 16.92
CA ASN A 487 0.14 20.51 16.94
C ASN A 487 -0.85 20.10 15.86
N LEU A 488 -1.98 19.51 16.24
CA LEU A 488 -3.04 19.05 15.35
C LEU A 488 -3.92 20.24 15.01
N VAL A 489 -3.75 20.78 13.80
CA VAL A 489 -4.47 21.99 13.36
C VAL A 489 -5.89 21.64 12.93
N ASN A 490 -6.06 20.57 12.15
CA ASN A 490 -7.35 20.10 11.65
C ASN A 490 -7.25 18.65 11.18
N ALA A 491 -8.40 18.03 10.98
CA ALA A 491 -8.52 16.75 10.27
C ALA A 491 -9.55 16.87 9.14
N VAL A 492 -9.30 16.12 8.07
CA VAL A 492 -10.26 15.97 6.96
C VAL A 492 -10.78 14.55 7.01
N LEU A 493 -12.10 14.40 7.12
CA LEU A 493 -12.81 13.13 7.21
C LEU A 493 -13.69 12.96 5.97
N PHE A 494 -13.59 11.82 5.29
CA PHE A 494 -14.38 11.54 4.07
C PHE A 494 -14.33 12.68 3.04
N ASN A 495 -13.14 13.27 2.85
CA ASN A 495 -12.95 14.46 2.00
C ASN A 495 -13.80 15.67 2.41
N ASN A 496 -14.29 15.70 3.66
CA ASN A 496 -15.06 16.80 4.20
C ASN A 496 -14.27 17.54 5.30
N PRO A 497 -13.76 18.77 5.04
CA PRO A 497 -12.97 19.55 5.98
C PRO A 497 -13.80 20.08 7.18
N ASN A 498 -15.13 19.97 7.12
CA ASN A 498 -16.02 20.43 8.19
C ASN A 498 -16.47 19.29 9.13
N ASN A 499 -16.02 18.08 8.92
CA ASN A 499 -16.27 16.97 9.82
C ASN A 499 -15.26 17.00 10.96
N TRP A 500 -15.76 17.20 12.17
CA TRP A 500 -14.96 17.29 13.39
C TRP A 500 -15.19 16.07 14.26
N TYR A 501 -14.11 15.54 14.82
CA TYR A 501 -14.15 14.54 15.86
C TYR A 501 -13.09 14.87 16.93
N THR A 502 -13.02 14.10 18.00
CA THR A 502 -12.04 14.31 19.07
C THR A 502 -10.62 14.03 18.54
N PRO A 503 -9.68 14.99 18.67
CA PRO A 503 -8.28 14.78 18.28
C PRO A 503 -7.72 13.54 18.97
N THR A 504 -7.12 12.64 18.18
CA THR A 504 -6.62 11.33 18.63
C THR A 504 -5.37 10.96 17.85
N VAL A 505 -4.35 10.47 18.54
CA VAL A 505 -3.09 9.97 17.97
C VAL A 505 -2.80 8.61 18.57
N HIS A 506 -2.51 7.63 17.71
CA HIS A 506 -2.16 6.28 18.15
C HIS A 506 -0.71 6.21 18.62
N GLU A 507 0.25 6.60 17.79
CA GLU A 507 1.66 6.49 18.16
C GLU A 507 2.48 7.59 17.48
N VAL A 508 3.44 8.16 18.21
CA VAL A 508 4.46 9.09 17.73
C VAL A 508 5.83 8.50 17.99
N ARG A 509 6.62 8.32 16.95
CA ARG A 509 8.00 7.88 17.06
C ARG A 509 8.94 9.01 16.63
N LEU A 510 9.99 9.23 17.40
CA LEU A 510 11.03 10.21 17.12
C LEU A 510 12.35 9.47 16.95
N LEU A 511 12.71 9.22 15.70
CA LEU A 511 13.85 8.39 15.39
C LEU A 511 15.10 9.21 15.16
N GLY A 512 16.21 8.74 15.69
CA GLY A 512 17.52 9.35 15.56
C GLY A 512 18.64 8.42 16.03
N ASN A 513 19.89 8.90 15.94
CA ASN A 513 21.09 8.20 16.44
C ASN A 513 21.38 8.58 17.89
#